data_0dd52c1442e40aa25332388c017e595f
#
_entry.id   0dd52c1442e40aa25332388c017e595f
#
_cell.length_a   1.000
_cell.length_b   1.000
_cell.length_c   1.000
_cell.angle_alpha   90.00
_cell.angle_beta   90.00
_cell.angle_gamma   90.00
#
_symmetry.space_group_name_H-M   'P 1'
#
loop_
_entity.id
_entity.type
_entity.pdbx_description
1 polymer ?
#
loop_
_entity_poly.entity_id
_entity_poly.type
_entity_poly.pdbx_seq_one_letter_code
_entity_poly.pdbx_strand_id
1 'polypeptide(L)'
;MKKILIVGSSSDISQTLQKESFDFINLTSKDSEFNILDSSTFPKIKELDGLVYFPGTVNLRPFSNYREKDFQKDYEVNVLGLINILKHYQLSLNQNASIVTISSIAANFGMPFHASISMCKASVEALTRSLAAEWAPKIRLNCIAPSLVETKMTERLTNTESKKETIENKHPLKKIGETSDIANMISFLLSDKSRWITGQT
;
A
#
# COMPACT_ATOMS: atom_id res chain seq x y z
N MET A 1 -2.77 -23.56 0.50
CA MET A 1 -2.94 -22.19 -0.04
C MET A 1 -2.14 -21.25 0.85
N LYS A 2 -1.45 -20.22 0.32
CA LYS A 2 -0.72 -19.26 1.16
C LYS A 2 -1.70 -18.39 1.93
N LYS A 3 -1.46 -18.21 3.24
CA LYS A 3 -2.27 -17.40 4.15
C LYS A 3 -1.77 -15.95 4.13
N ILE A 4 -2.57 -15.03 3.63
CA ILE A 4 -2.21 -13.64 3.40
C ILE A 4 -3.06 -12.70 4.26
N LEU A 5 -2.41 -11.90 5.08
CA LEU A 5 -3.06 -10.83 5.83
C LEU A 5 -3.21 -9.60 4.93
N ILE A 6 -4.43 -9.12 4.76
CA ILE A 6 -4.72 -7.85 4.09
C ILE A 6 -5.15 -6.82 5.12
N VAL A 7 -4.40 -5.73 5.21
CA VAL A 7 -4.81 -4.54 5.96
C VAL A 7 -5.35 -3.49 4.99
N GLY A 8 -6.55 -2.98 5.24
CA GLY A 8 -7.27 -2.10 4.32
C GLY A 8 -8.03 -2.87 3.23
N SER A 9 -8.63 -4.01 3.58
CA SER A 9 -9.30 -4.96 2.68
C SER A 9 -10.50 -4.38 1.93
N SER A 10 -11.01 -3.21 2.33
CA SER A 10 -12.11 -2.52 1.65
C SER A 10 -11.68 -1.65 0.46
N SER A 11 -10.37 -1.53 0.17
CA SER A 11 -9.89 -0.78 -1.01
C SER A 11 -10.23 -1.52 -2.31
N ASP A 12 -10.45 -0.77 -3.40
CA ASP A 12 -10.83 -1.36 -4.69
C ASP A 12 -9.76 -2.32 -5.23
N ILE A 13 -8.47 -1.98 -5.07
CA ILE A 13 -7.35 -2.86 -5.45
C ILE A 13 -7.37 -4.14 -4.61
N SER A 14 -7.62 -4.02 -3.29
CA SER A 14 -7.72 -5.18 -2.42
C SER A 14 -8.87 -6.11 -2.81
N GLN A 15 -10.03 -5.55 -3.15
CA GLN A 15 -11.17 -6.34 -3.60
C GLN A 15 -10.88 -7.10 -4.90
N THR A 16 -10.07 -6.51 -5.79
CA THR A 16 -9.60 -7.20 -7.00
C THR A 16 -8.61 -8.32 -6.65
N LEU A 17 -7.65 -8.06 -5.75
CA LEU A 17 -6.69 -9.05 -5.27
C LEU A 17 -7.37 -10.26 -4.60
N GLN A 18 -8.46 -10.04 -3.87
CA GLN A 18 -9.19 -11.11 -3.18
C GLN A 18 -9.88 -12.12 -4.12
N LYS A 19 -9.84 -11.90 -5.43
CA LYS A 19 -10.27 -12.88 -6.44
C LYS A 19 -9.18 -13.91 -6.78
N GLU A 20 -7.94 -13.66 -6.33
CA GLU A 20 -6.81 -14.57 -6.54
C GLU A 20 -6.84 -15.77 -5.58
N SER A 21 -6.11 -16.83 -5.92
CA SER A 21 -6.11 -18.09 -5.18
C SER A 21 -5.19 -18.09 -3.97
N PHE A 22 -5.52 -17.25 -2.96
CA PHE A 22 -4.87 -17.21 -1.64
C PHE A 22 -5.91 -17.43 -0.53
N ASP A 23 -5.47 -17.75 0.68
CA ASP A 23 -6.29 -17.75 1.89
C ASP A 23 -6.15 -16.37 2.55
N PHE A 24 -7.17 -15.52 2.40
CA PHE A 24 -7.11 -14.13 2.86
C PHE A 24 -7.72 -13.93 4.25
N ILE A 25 -6.93 -13.28 5.12
CA ILE A 25 -7.43 -12.70 6.38
C ILE A 25 -7.55 -11.20 6.17
N ASN A 26 -8.74 -10.66 6.39
CA ASN A 26 -9.09 -9.29 6.05
C ASN A 26 -9.23 -8.41 7.29
N LEU A 27 -8.47 -7.29 7.35
CA LEU A 27 -8.63 -6.24 8.34
C LEU A 27 -9.02 -4.93 7.66
N THR A 28 -10.02 -4.25 8.20
CA THR A 28 -10.53 -3.01 7.63
C THR A 28 -10.97 -2.03 8.73
N SER A 29 -10.78 -0.74 8.51
CA SER A 29 -11.31 0.31 9.39
C SER A 29 -12.84 0.42 9.41
N LYS A 30 -13.55 -0.34 8.58
CA LYS A 30 -15.01 -0.49 8.67
C LYS A 30 -15.41 -1.42 9.82
N ASP A 31 -14.50 -2.24 10.28
CA ASP A 31 -14.65 -3.00 11.49
C ASP A 31 -14.37 -2.08 12.68
N SER A 32 -15.38 -1.85 13.51
CA SER A 32 -15.30 -0.92 14.65
C SER A 32 -14.29 -1.35 15.71
N GLU A 33 -13.92 -2.63 15.73
CA GLU A 33 -12.95 -3.18 16.68
C GLU A 33 -11.49 -3.06 16.21
N PHE A 34 -11.24 -2.69 14.94
CA PHE A 34 -9.89 -2.61 14.38
C PHE A 34 -9.42 -1.18 14.11
N ASN A 35 -8.30 -0.79 14.73
CA ASN A 35 -7.67 0.50 14.54
C ASN A 35 -6.15 0.34 14.32
N ILE A 36 -5.62 0.70 13.15
CA ILE A 36 -4.19 0.59 12.80
C ILE A 36 -3.26 1.38 13.74
N LEU A 37 -3.78 2.32 14.50
CA LEU A 37 -3.01 3.11 15.48
C LEU A 37 -3.02 2.54 16.89
N ASP A 38 -3.83 1.50 17.14
CA ASP A 38 -3.96 0.85 18.44
C ASP A 38 -3.72 -0.67 18.31
N SER A 39 -2.52 -1.10 18.65
CA SER A 39 -2.13 -2.52 18.55
C SER A 39 -2.90 -3.45 19.49
N SER A 40 -3.60 -2.93 20.51
CA SER A 40 -4.46 -3.75 21.38
C SER A 40 -5.70 -4.27 20.65
N THR A 41 -6.07 -3.63 19.55
CA THR A 41 -7.20 -4.00 18.68
C THR A 41 -6.85 -5.07 17.63
N PHE A 42 -5.57 -5.43 17.52
CA PHE A 42 -5.12 -6.35 16.47
C PHE A 42 -5.44 -7.80 16.84
N PRO A 43 -6.12 -8.54 15.96
CA PRO A 43 -6.42 -9.95 16.22
C PRO A 43 -5.14 -10.79 16.27
N LYS A 44 -5.15 -11.82 17.12
CA LYS A 44 -4.04 -12.79 17.19
C LYS A 44 -4.09 -13.72 15.98
N ILE A 45 -3.17 -13.51 15.06
CA ILE A 45 -3.01 -14.31 13.84
C ILE A 45 -1.64 -14.97 13.86
N LYS A 46 -1.57 -16.23 13.47
CA LYS A 46 -0.33 -17.02 13.39
C LYS A 46 -0.16 -17.59 11.98
N GLU A 47 1.08 -17.91 11.65
CA GLU A 47 1.44 -18.64 10.42
C GLU A 47 1.01 -17.91 9.15
N LEU A 48 1.50 -16.67 9.01
CA LEU A 48 1.27 -15.84 7.82
C LEU A 48 2.35 -16.10 6.76
N ASP A 49 1.93 -16.39 5.54
CA ASP A 49 2.80 -16.50 4.37
C ASP A 49 2.97 -15.16 3.64
N GLY A 50 2.18 -14.17 3.99
CA GLY A 50 2.32 -12.83 3.44
C GLY A 50 1.44 -11.79 4.13
N LEU A 51 1.75 -10.52 3.80
CA LEU A 51 1.02 -9.35 4.30
C LEU A 51 0.97 -8.29 3.21
N VAL A 52 -0.20 -7.67 3.03
CA VAL A 52 -0.37 -6.51 2.15
C VAL A 52 -0.95 -5.34 2.95
N TYR A 53 -0.30 -4.17 2.86
CA TYR A 53 -0.76 -2.97 3.54
C TYR A 53 -1.29 -1.95 2.53
N PHE A 54 -2.60 -1.77 2.50
CA PHE A 54 -3.29 -0.83 1.60
C PHE A 54 -3.65 0.53 2.22
N PRO A 55 -3.77 0.72 3.57
CA PRO A 55 -4.22 2.00 4.09
C PRO A 55 -3.39 3.16 3.56
N GLY A 56 -4.09 4.21 3.16
CA GLY A 56 -3.47 5.40 2.62
C GLY A 56 -4.47 6.54 2.54
N THR A 57 -3.96 7.74 2.32
CA THR A 57 -4.73 8.96 2.16
C THR A 57 -4.39 9.63 0.84
N VAL A 58 -5.33 10.44 0.33
CA VAL A 58 -5.08 11.36 -0.77
C VAL A 58 -5.52 12.75 -0.31
N ASN A 59 -4.55 13.56 0.11
CA ASN A 59 -4.77 14.90 0.61
C ASN A 59 -3.94 15.87 -0.25
N LEU A 60 -4.57 16.41 -1.31
CA LEU A 60 -3.91 17.25 -2.30
C LEU A 60 -4.35 18.69 -2.12
N ARG A 61 -3.38 19.58 -1.82
CA ARG A 61 -3.65 21.02 -1.65
C ARG A 61 -2.36 21.85 -1.79
N PRO A 62 -2.46 23.15 -2.06
CA PRO A 62 -1.31 24.06 -2.00
C PRO A 62 -0.61 23.96 -0.64
N PHE A 63 0.72 24.07 -0.62
CA PHE A 63 1.51 23.93 0.61
C PHE A 63 1.06 24.92 1.70
N SER A 64 0.74 26.16 1.32
CA SER A 64 0.24 27.20 2.21
C SER A 64 -1.08 26.85 2.93
N ASN A 65 -1.84 25.89 2.41
CA ASN A 65 -3.14 25.49 2.94
C ASN A 65 -3.07 24.23 3.80
N TYR A 66 -1.88 23.61 3.92
CA TYR A 66 -1.68 22.53 4.87
C TYR A 66 -1.57 23.05 6.28
N ARG A 67 -2.22 22.38 7.20
CA ARG A 67 -2.06 22.56 8.65
C ARG A 67 -1.24 21.40 9.20
N GLU A 68 -0.58 21.58 10.33
CA GLU A 68 0.19 20.52 10.99
C GLU A 68 -0.59 19.21 11.14
N LYS A 69 -1.85 19.28 11.55
CA LYS A 69 -2.73 18.12 11.69
C LYS A 69 -2.99 17.36 10.39
N ASP A 70 -2.86 18.00 9.24
CA ASP A 70 -3.04 17.33 7.94
C ASP A 70 -1.84 16.44 7.64
N PHE A 71 -0.62 16.89 7.96
CA PHE A 71 0.61 16.08 7.91
C PHE A 71 0.57 14.94 8.90
N GLN A 72 0.17 15.23 10.14
CA GLN A 72 0.06 14.21 11.19
C GLN A 72 -0.89 13.08 10.78
N LYS A 73 -2.08 13.41 10.28
CA LYS A 73 -3.06 12.42 9.83
C LYS A 73 -2.54 11.56 8.69
N ASP A 74 -1.88 12.17 7.70
CA ASP A 74 -1.30 11.43 6.58
C ASP A 74 -0.17 10.51 7.07
N TYR A 75 0.68 10.98 7.99
CA TYR A 75 1.73 10.18 8.61
C TYR A 75 1.16 9.02 9.42
N GLU A 76 0.16 9.26 10.26
CA GLU A 76 -0.48 8.23 11.07
C GLU A 76 -1.01 7.08 10.22
N VAL A 77 -1.73 7.38 9.14
CA VAL A 77 -2.34 6.34 8.30
C VAL A 77 -1.30 5.64 7.41
N ASN A 78 -0.42 6.40 6.75
CA ASN A 78 0.47 5.82 5.74
C ASN A 78 1.72 5.19 6.35
N VAL A 79 2.24 5.74 7.47
CA VAL A 79 3.55 5.35 8.02
C VAL A 79 3.40 4.67 9.38
N LEU A 80 2.82 5.34 10.37
CA LEU A 80 2.74 4.82 11.73
C LEU A 80 1.89 3.55 11.80
N GLY A 81 0.74 3.53 11.11
CA GLY A 81 -0.10 2.35 11.02
C GLY A 81 0.63 1.16 10.37
N LEU A 82 1.41 1.40 9.31
CA LEU A 82 2.25 0.36 8.71
C LEU A 82 3.28 -0.17 9.71
N ILE A 83 3.97 0.71 10.43
CA ILE A 83 4.96 0.33 11.46
C ILE A 83 4.30 -0.54 12.53
N ASN A 84 3.13 -0.14 13.04
CA ASN A 84 2.41 -0.89 14.07
C ASN A 84 2.05 -2.31 13.59
N ILE A 85 1.52 -2.43 12.38
CA ILE A 85 1.17 -3.71 11.76
C ILE A 85 2.41 -4.60 11.60
N LEU A 86 3.49 -4.07 11.06
CA LEU A 86 4.72 -4.84 10.85
C LEU A 86 5.32 -5.30 12.18
N LYS A 87 5.40 -4.42 13.19
CA LYS A 87 5.89 -4.79 14.53
C LYS A 87 5.04 -5.86 15.19
N HIS A 88 3.71 -5.78 15.07
CA HIS A 88 2.80 -6.74 15.70
C HIS A 88 2.88 -8.13 15.06
N TYR A 89 2.90 -8.19 13.72
CA TYR A 89 2.84 -9.47 13.00
C TYR A 89 4.20 -10.04 12.59
N GLN A 90 5.32 -9.36 12.87
CA GLN A 90 6.66 -9.82 12.51
C GLN A 90 6.93 -11.28 12.92
N LEU A 91 6.58 -11.65 14.16
CA LEU A 91 6.80 -13.01 14.69
C LEU A 91 5.76 -14.03 14.18
N SER A 92 4.70 -13.58 13.56
CA SER A 92 3.67 -14.43 12.94
C SER A 92 3.99 -14.80 11.49
N LEU A 93 5.02 -14.17 10.89
CA LEU A 93 5.42 -14.42 9.51
C LEU A 93 6.28 -15.69 9.41
N ASN A 94 5.86 -16.57 8.52
CA ASN A 94 6.55 -17.82 8.22
C ASN A 94 7.90 -17.58 7.52
N GLN A 95 8.72 -18.63 7.44
CA GLN A 95 9.86 -18.66 6.55
C GLN A 95 9.39 -18.50 5.09
N ASN A 96 10.09 -17.66 4.32
CA ASN A 96 9.76 -17.28 2.94
C ASN A 96 8.49 -16.44 2.77
N ALA A 97 7.96 -15.87 3.85
CA ALA A 97 6.84 -14.94 3.75
C ALA A 97 7.17 -13.73 2.87
N SER A 98 6.15 -13.14 2.27
CA SER A 98 6.28 -11.97 1.40
C SER A 98 5.38 -10.83 1.84
N ILE A 99 5.95 -9.65 2.01
CA ILE A 99 5.22 -8.43 2.35
C ILE A 99 5.21 -7.49 1.15
N VAL A 100 4.05 -6.91 0.88
CA VAL A 100 3.88 -5.90 -0.16
C VAL A 100 3.28 -4.63 0.45
N THR A 101 3.99 -3.51 0.26
CA THR A 101 3.52 -2.17 0.65
C THR A 101 3.17 -1.35 -0.58
N ILE A 102 2.32 -0.33 -0.40
CA ILE A 102 1.87 0.51 -1.50
C ILE A 102 2.38 1.94 -1.30
N SER A 103 3.26 2.38 -2.21
CA SER A 103 3.74 3.75 -2.33
C SER A 103 2.96 4.52 -3.41
N SER A 104 3.61 5.43 -4.08
CA SER A 104 3.13 6.20 -5.22
C SER A 104 4.33 6.78 -5.98
N ILE A 105 4.20 7.00 -7.27
CA ILE A 105 5.19 7.75 -8.04
C ILE A 105 5.48 9.13 -7.44
N ALA A 106 4.53 9.70 -6.70
CA ALA A 106 4.71 10.97 -6.00
C ALA A 106 5.84 10.93 -4.93
N ALA A 107 6.29 9.76 -4.52
CA ALA A 107 7.43 9.60 -3.61
C ALA A 107 8.75 10.04 -4.26
N ASN A 108 8.88 9.85 -5.58
CA ASN A 108 10.12 10.04 -6.33
C ASN A 108 10.04 11.17 -7.35
N PHE A 109 8.84 11.58 -7.77
CA PHE A 109 8.63 12.67 -8.71
C PHE A 109 8.05 13.89 -8.00
N GLY A 110 8.60 15.08 -8.30
CA GLY A 110 8.05 16.35 -7.81
C GLY A 110 6.68 16.61 -8.43
N MET A 111 5.63 16.55 -7.61
CA MET A 111 4.25 16.77 -8.04
C MET A 111 3.63 17.94 -7.26
N PRO A 112 3.05 18.96 -7.91
CA PRO A 112 2.34 20.03 -7.22
C PRO A 112 1.25 19.47 -6.31
N PHE A 113 1.05 20.10 -5.15
CA PHE A 113 0.00 19.77 -4.17
C PHE A 113 0.16 18.46 -3.41
N HIS A 114 1.26 17.72 -3.60
CA HIS A 114 1.49 16.39 -3.01
C HIS A 114 2.42 16.40 -1.79
N ALA A 115 2.76 17.54 -1.21
CA ALA A 115 3.82 17.65 -0.18
C ALA A 115 3.70 16.60 0.95
N SER A 116 2.53 16.48 1.57
CA SER A 116 2.32 15.55 2.69
C SER A 116 2.39 14.08 2.23
N ILE A 117 1.66 13.73 1.17
CA ILE A 117 1.61 12.33 0.72
C ILE A 117 2.93 11.86 0.12
N SER A 118 3.66 12.73 -0.61
CA SER A 118 5.00 12.40 -1.13
C SER A 118 5.96 12.05 -0.02
N MET A 119 6.00 12.85 1.06
CA MET A 119 6.82 12.57 2.24
C MET A 119 6.47 11.21 2.86
N CYS A 120 5.18 10.93 3.06
CA CYS A 120 4.74 9.68 3.66
C CYS A 120 5.09 8.48 2.77
N LYS A 121 4.86 8.57 1.46
CA LYS A 121 5.13 7.46 0.53
C LYS A 121 6.64 7.22 0.33
N ALA A 122 7.47 8.26 0.36
CA ALA A 122 8.92 8.11 0.41
C ALA A 122 9.38 7.40 1.70
N SER A 123 8.72 7.67 2.83
CA SER A 123 8.98 6.97 4.09
C SER A 123 8.62 5.48 4.02
N VAL A 124 7.51 5.11 3.36
CA VAL A 124 7.12 3.72 3.11
C VAL A 124 8.18 2.99 2.29
N GLU A 125 8.71 3.61 1.22
CA GLU A 125 9.77 3.02 0.39
C GLU A 125 11.07 2.83 1.17
N ALA A 126 11.48 3.86 1.95
CA ALA A 126 12.67 3.78 2.78
C ALA A 126 12.56 2.67 3.84
N LEU A 127 11.40 2.58 4.52
CA LEU A 127 11.12 1.51 5.48
C LEU A 127 11.16 0.13 4.80
N THR A 128 10.58 0.01 3.61
CA THR A 128 10.59 -1.23 2.82
C THR A 128 12.02 -1.70 2.55
N ARG A 129 12.90 -0.81 2.05
CA ARG A 129 14.31 -1.17 1.76
C ARG A 129 15.06 -1.58 3.03
N SER A 130 14.89 -0.84 4.12
CA SER A 130 15.57 -1.13 5.39
C SER A 130 15.17 -2.49 5.96
N LEU A 131 13.87 -2.74 6.06
CA LEU A 131 13.36 -4.01 6.59
C LEU A 131 13.60 -5.20 5.65
N ALA A 132 13.62 -4.99 4.34
CA ALA A 132 14.02 -6.02 3.40
C ALA A 132 15.46 -6.51 3.64
N ALA A 133 16.39 -5.60 3.94
CA ALA A 133 17.77 -5.94 4.27
C ALA A 133 17.87 -6.62 5.64
N GLU A 134 17.12 -6.16 6.64
CA GLU A 134 17.17 -6.68 8.01
C GLU A 134 16.53 -8.07 8.12
N TRP A 135 15.42 -8.32 7.39
CA TRP A 135 14.63 -9.55 7.53
C TRP A 135 15.01 -10.65 6.53
N ALA A 136 15.84 -10.33 5.55
CA ALA A 136 16.40 -11.35 4.65
C ALA A 136 17.29 -12.35 5.42
N PRO A 137 17.35 -13.62 5.01
CA PRO A 137 16.64 -14.25 3.90
C PRO A 137 15.23 -14.77 4.29
N LYS A 138 14.79 -14.55 5.53
CA LYS A 138 13.56 -15.13 6.08
C LYS A 138 12.31 -14.55 5.42
N ILE A 139 12.27 -13.24 5.20
CA ILE A 139 11.10 -12.51 4.70
C ILE A 139 11.53 -11.61 3.55
N ARG A 140 10.75 -11.61 2.47
CA ARG A 140 10.88 -10.64 1.38
C ARG A 140 9.92 -9.48 1.61
N LEU A 141 10.37 -8.27 1.34
CA LEU A 141 9.56 -7.08 1.49
C LEU A 141 9.78 -6.17 0.29
N ASN A 142 8.71 -5.89 -0.47
CA ASN A 142 8.74 -5.06 -1.66
C ASN A 142 7.64 -4.01 -1.62
N CYS A 143 7.84 -2.95 -2.37
CA CYS A 143 6.90 -1.84 -2.51
C CYS A 143 6.40 -1.76 -3.96
N ILE A 144 5.17 -1.31 -4.16
CA ILE A 144 4.65 -0.92 -5.46
C ILE A 144 4.35 0.57 -5.41
N ALA A 145 4.86 1.33 -6.39
CA ALA A 145 4.65 2.76 -6.53
C ALA A 145 3.76 3.07 -7.76
N PRO A 146 2.44 2.95 -7.64
CA PRO A 146 1.55 3.21 -8.77
C PRO A 146 1.59 4.67 -9.21
N SER A 147 1.35 4.91 -10.50
CA SER A 147 0.78 6.15 -10.97
C SER A 147 -0.72 6.18 -10.67
N LEU A 148 -1.49 7.00 -11.37
CA LEU A 148 -2.93 7.05 -11.14
C LEU A 148 -3.60 5.73 -11.55
N VAL A 149 -4.33 5.15 -10.62
CA VAL A 149 -5.17 3.96 -10.81
C VAL A 149 -6.63 4.35 -10.60
N GLU A 150 -7.51 3.86 -11.44
CA GLU A 150 -8.94 4.13 -11.37
C GLU A 150 -9.56 3.42 -10.16
N THR A 151 -9.91 4.21 -9.13
CA THR A 151 -10.45 3.74 -7.86
C THR A 151 -11.38 4.82 -7.28
N LYS A 152 -12.21 4.47 -6.32
CA LYS A 152 -13.06 5.44 -5.58
C LYS A 152 -12.21 6.55 -4.93
N MET A 153 -10.99 6.24 -4.51
CA MET A 153 -10.07 7.22 -3.90
C MET A 153 -9.64 8.30 -4.89
N THR A 154 -9.48 7.95 -6.16
CA THR A 154 -8.98 8.81 -7.25
C THR A 154 -10.08 9.37 -8.15
N GLU A 155 -11.34 8.98 -7.93
CA GLU A 155 -12.50 9.36 -8.75
C GLU A 155 -12.60 10.88 -9.02
N ARG A 156 -12.31 11.70 -8.00
CA ARG A 156 -12.36 13.18 -8.14
C ARG A 156 -11.34 13.72 -9.15
N LEU A 157 -10.28 12.96 -9.44
CA LEU A 157 -9.24 13.34 -10.40
C LEU A 157 -9.62 12.98 -11.83
N THR A 158 -10.57 12.05 -12.02
CA THR A 158 -10.97 11.46 -13.30
C THR A 158 -12.45 11.58 -13.59
N ASN A 159 -13.19 12.37 -12.81
CA ASN A 159 -14.66 12.46 -12.85
C ASN A 159 -15.24 13.17 -14.08
N THR A 160 -14.40 13.66 -15.00
CA THR A 160 -14.83 14.18 -16.31
C THR A 160 -13.91 13.62 -17.38
N GLU A 161 -14.46 13.42 -18.60
CA GLU A 161 -13.70 12.89 -19.73
C GLU A 161 -12.46 13.72 -20.03
N SER A 162 -12.59 15.05 -20.05
CA SER A 162 -11.44 15.96 -20.29
C SER A 162 -10.33 15.82 -19.25
N LYS A 163 -10.65 15.63 -17.97
CA LYS A 163 -9.64 15.37 -16.93
C LYS A 163 -8.97 14.02 -17.14
N LYS A 164 -9.76 13.00 -17.45
CA LYS A 164 -9.28 11.65 -17.70
C LYS A 164 -8.30 11.66 -18.87
N GLU A 165 -8.70 12.19 -20.00
CA GLU A 165 -7.87 12.33 -21.20
C GLU A 165 -6.57 13.13 -20.93
N THR A 166 -6.67 14.23 -20.16
CA THR A 166 -5.49 15.02 -19.77
C THR A 166 -4.48 14.20 -18.98
N ILE A 167 -4.95 13.32 -18.10
CA ILE A 167 -4.09 12.47 -17.28
C ILE A 167 -3.53 11.31 -18.13
N GLU A 168 -4.36 10.66 -18.93
CA GLU A 168 -3.97 9.58 -19.84
C GLU A 168 -2.87 10.03 -20.79
N ASN A 169 -3.00 11.23 -21.33
CA ASN A 169 -1.99 11.80 -22.22
C ASN A 169 -0.62 12.04 -21.56
N LYS A 170 -0.55 12.17 -20.26
CA LYS A 170 0.71 12.26 -19.50
C LYS A 170 1.39 10.90 -19.30
N HIS A 171 0.63 9.80 -19.40
CA HIS A 171 1.20 8.46 -19.27
C HIS A 171 1.80 8.00 -20.62
N PRO A 172 2.96 7.33 -20.61
CA PRO A 172 3.53 6.76 -21.84
C PRO A 172 2.57 5.82 -22.57
N LEU A 173 1.82 4.99 -21.83
CA LEU A 173 0.85 4.04 -22.39
C LEU A 173 -0.50 4.68 -22.74
N LYS A 174 -0.64 5.99 -22.57
CA LYS A 174 -1.87 6.74 -22.90
C LYS A 174 -3.14 6.18 -22.25
N LYS A 175 -3.00 5.62 -21.05
CA LYS A 175 -4.10 5.13 -20.25
C LYS A 175 -3.82 5.29 -18.76
N ILE A 176 -4.87 5.36 -17.96
CA ILE A 176 -4.83 5.24 -16.50
C ILE A 176 -4.76 3.75 -16.12
N GLY A 177 -4.09 3.43 -15.01
CA GLY A 177 -4.03 2.06 -14.51
C GLY A 177 -5.38 1.56 -13.99
N GLU A 178 -5.61 0.27 -14.11
CA GLU A 178 -6.75 -0.44 -13.53
C GLU A 178 -6.35 -1.12 -12.21
N THR A 179 -7.34 -1.46 -11.37
CA THR A 179 -7.09 -2.20 -10.12
C THR A 179 -6.42 -3.55 -10.36
N SER A 180 -6.72 -4.19 -11.48
CA SER A 180 -6.11 -5.45 -11.95
C SER A 180 -4.61 -5.33 -12.21
N ASP A 181 -4.13 -4.19 -12.73
CA ASP A 181 -2.70 -3.98 -13.00
C ASP A 181 -1.90 -4.07 -11.70
N ILE A 182 -2.43 -3.50 -10.61
CA ILE A 182 -1.78 -3.52 -9.31
C ILE A 182 -1.98 -4.86 -8.60
N ALA A 183 -3.19 -5.43 -8.64
CA ALA A 183 -3.49 -6.71 -8.01
C ALA A 183 -2.63 -7.84 -8.59
N ASN A 184 -2.41 -7.88 -9.91
CA ASN A 184 -1.55 -8.85 -10.58
C ASN A 184 -0.08 -8.74 -10.10
N MET A 185 0.44 -7.51 -9.95
CA MET A 185 1.79 -7.30 -9.43
C MET A 185 1.89 -7.73 -7.96
N ILE A 186 0.89 -7.43 -7.13
CA ILE A 186 0.84 -7.90 -5.74
C ILE A 186 0.83 -9.44 -5.70
N SER A 187 -0.02 -10.08 -6.48
CA SER A 187 -0.12 -11.54 -6.59
C SER A 187 1.22 -12.16 -7.00
N PHE A 188 1.90 -11.58 -7.99
CA PHE A 188 3.25 -12.00 -8.38
C PHE A 188 4.25 -11.87 -7.22
N LEU A 189 4.28 -10.73 -6.51
CA LEU A 189 5.22 -10.51 -5.41
C LEU A 189 4.93 -11.42 -4.20
N LEU A 190 3.69 -11.81 -3.95
CA LEU A 190 3.32 -12.78 -2.92
C LEU A 190 3.67 -14.23 -3.29
N SER A 191 3.81 -14.52 -4.57
CA SER A 191 4.09 -15.86 -5.07
C SER A 191 5.57 -16.24 -5.02
N ASP A 192 5.87 -17.53 -5.26
CA ASP A 192 7.25 -18.02 -5.35
C ASP A 192 7.94 -17.63 -6.67
N LYS A 193 7.19 -17.08 -7.62
CA LYS A 193 7.74 -16.54 -8.88
C LYS A 193 8.67 -15.35 -8.64
N SER A 194 8.50 -14.65 -7.52
CA SER A 194 9.31 -13.50 -7.10
C SER A 194 10.33 -13.83 -6.00
N ARG A 195 10.71 -15.12 -5.83
CA ARG A 195 11.60 -15.57 -4.74
C ARG A 195 12.97 -14.88 -4.69
N TRP A 196 13.40 -14.26 -5.78
CA TRP A 196 14.68 -13.54 -5.89
C TRP A 196 14.53 -12.02 -5.86
N ILE A 197 13.34 -11.52 -5.44
CA ILE A 197 13.02 -10.09 -5.43
C ILE A 197 12.72 -9.67 -3.99
N THR A 198 13.53 -8.76 -3.44
CA THR A 198 13.32 -8.12 -2.14
C THR A 198 13.92 -6.71 -2.14
N GLY A 199 13.34 -5.79 -1.35
CA GLY A 199 13.79 -4.40 -1.23
C GLY A 199 13.53 -3.52 -2.44
N GLN A 200 12.72 -3.97 -3.40
CA GLN A 200 12.43 -3.24 -4.63
C GLN A 200 11.18 -2.37 -4.50
N THR A 201 11.16 -1.31 -5.31
CA THR A 201 9.98 -0.46 -5.54
C THR A 201 9.70 -0.41 -7.03
#